data_b492d900924e076a5be4e19319b5ed60
#
_entry.id   b492d900924e076a5be4e19319b5ed60
#
_cell.length_a   1.000
_cell.length_b   1.000
_cell.length_c   1.000
_cell.angle_alpha   90.00
_cell.angle_beta   90.00
_cell.angle_gamma   90.00
#
_symmetry.space_group_name_H-M   'P 1'
#
loop_
_entity.id
_entity.type
_entity.pdbx_description
1 polymer ?
#
loop_
_entity_poly.entity_id
_entity_poly.type
_entity_poly.pdbx_seq_one_letter_code
_entity_poly.pdbx_strand_id
1 'polypeptide(L)'
;FDTWMLDKALNAKLSDDEQKSLIESYDFLVQNCLSQEQCAMHRDFHSRNLMVCGERENEALAVIDFQDMVKGPVLYDLASLLFDCYVVLDKELLTKLKQYAYDSFKQKGYLKNKSYDEFCYELTLTSLQRHVKVLGIFCRLSLRDGKNAYLKDLPRVINYVLDECNADKRLDKLKTIIEKYVVGKF
;
A
#
# COMPACT_ATOMS: atom_id res chain seq x y z
N PHE A 1 -9.29 3.31 -7.63
CA PHE A 1 -8.37 3.22 -8.76
C PHE A 1 -9.11 3.38 -10.09
N ASP A 2 -10.05 2.49 -10.39
CA ASP A 2 -10.83 2.47 -11.62
C ASP A 2 -11.49 3.81 -11.97
N THR A 3 -12.32 4.35 -11.05
CA THR A 3 -13.04 5.60 -11.26
C THR A 3 -12.12 6.82 -11.46
N TRP A 4 -11.08 6.96 -10.65
CA TRP A 4 -10.28 8.19 -10.65
C TRP A 4 -9.06 8.12 -11.55
N MET A 5 -8.37 7.00 -11.61
CA MET A 5 -7.21 6.85 -12.48
C MET A 5 -7.61 6.35 -13.87
N LEU A 6 -8.24 5.18 -13.98
CA LEU A 6 -8.53 4.60 -15.28
C LEU A 6 -9.58 5.40 -16.06
N ASP A 7 -10.71 5.72 -15.44
CA ASP A 7 -11.79 6.46 -16.13
C ASP A 7 -11.46 7.96 -16.22
N LYS A 8 -11.43 8.69 -15.10
CA LYS A 8 -11.39 10.17 -15.13
C LYS A 8 -10.05 10.75 -15.55
N ALA A 9 -8.90 10.17 -15.11
CA ALA A 9 -7.59 10.70 -15.46
C ALA A 9 -7.13 10.24 -16.84
N LEU A 10 -7.36 8.97 -17.20
CA LEU A 10 -6.81 8.35 -18.41
C LEU A 10 -7.84 8.07 -19.50
N ASN A 11 -9.14 8.21 -19.21
CA ASN A 11 -10.25 7.84 -20.12
C ASN A 11 -10.06 6.43 -20.71
N ALA A 12 -9.53 5.51 -19.92
CA ALA A 12 -9.26 4.15 -20.34
C ALA A 12 -10.57 3.38 -20.55
N LYS A 13 -10.66 2.64 -21.65
CA LYS A 13 -11.81 1.79 -21.96
C LYS A 13 -11.42 0.34 -21.79
N LEU A 14 -11.72 -0.23 -20.63
CA LEU A 14 -11.50 -1.63 -20.34
C LEU A 14 -12.57 -2.48 -21.05
N SER A 15 -12.15 -3.63 -21.56
CA SER A 15 -13.08 -4.68 -21.99
C SER A 15 -13.82 -5.29 -20.79
N ASP A 16 -14.92 -5.99 -21.05
CA ASP A 16 -15.69 -6.69 -20.01
C ASP A 16 -14.81 -7.70 -19.24
N ASP A 17 -13.91 -8.41 -19.97
CA ASP A 17 -12.96 -9.36 -19.37
C ASP A 17 -11.92 -8.64 -18.49
N GLU A 18 -11.42 -7.47 -18.89
CA GLU A 18 -10.50 -6.67 -18.07
C GLU A 18 -11.19 -6.13 -16.82
N GLN A 19 -12.44 -5.67 -16.94
CA GLN A 19 -13.22 -5.22 -15.77
C GLN A 19 -13.46 -6.36 -14.79
N LYS A 20 -13.86 -7.54 -15.26
CA LYS A 20 -14.04 -8.73 -14.45
C LYS A 20 -12.73 -9.12 -13.74
N SER A 21 -11.62 -9.16 -14.47
CA SER A 21 -10.31 -9.50 -13.90
C SER A 21 -9.84 -8.50 -12.86
N LEU A 22 -10.17 -7.22 -13.03
CA LEU A 22 -9.86 -6.17 -12.05
C LEU A 22 -10.64 -6.40 -10.74
N ILE A 23 -11.93 -6.73 -10.83
CA ILE A 23 -12.77 -7.05 -9.66
C ILE A 23 -12.25 -8.30 -8.95
N GLU A 24 -11.91 -9.37 -9.68
CA GLU A 24 -11.34 -10.60 -9.11
C GLU A 24 -10.02 -10.31 -8.37
N SER A 25 -9.18 -9.41 -8.90
CA SER A 25 -7.94 -8.98 -8.23
C SER A 25 -8.24 -8.20 -6.95
N TYR A 26 -9.25 -7.33 -6.94
CA TYR A 26 -9.67 -6.61 -5.73
C TYR A 26 -10.19 -7.56 -4.66
N ASP A 27 -11.06 -8.49 -5.04
CA ASP A 27 -11.60 -9.49 -4.11
C ASP A 27 -10.47 -10.31 -3.48
N PHE A 28 -9.49 -10.73 -4.28
CA PHE A 28 -8.32 -11.44 -3.77
C PHE A 28 -7.54 -10.62 -2.74
N LEU A 29 -7.25 -9.36 -3.01
CA LEU A 29 -6.54 -8.46 -2.09
C LEU A 29 -7.35 -8.16 -0.82
N VAL A 30 -8.67 -8.00 -0.96
CA VAL A 30 -9.57 -7.80 0.18
C VAL A 30 -9.60 -9.04 1.06
N GLN A 31 -9.67 -10.26 0.48
CA GLN A 31 -9.62 -11.50 1.26
C GLN A 31 -8.31 -11.65 2.04
N ASN A 32 -7.17 -11.27 1.47
CA ASN A 32 -5.91 -11.21 2.20
C ASN A 32 -6.00 -10.29 3.43
N CYS A 33 -6.59 -9.11 3.29
CA CYS A 33 -6.77 -8.19 4.41
C CYS A 33 -7.74 -8.72 5.47
N LEU A 34 -8.83 -9.36 5.05
CA LEU A 34 -9.85 -9.92 5.95
C LEU A 34 -9.36 -11.15 6.73
N SER A 35 -8.44 -11.93 6.15
CA SER A 35 -7.88 -13.13 6.78
C SER A 35 -6.86 -12.82 7.88
N GLN A 36 -6.38 -11.58 7.97
CA GLN A 36 -5.41 -11.15 8.97
C GLN A 36 -6.08 -10.92 10.33
N GLU A 37 -5.29 -11.05 11.40
CA GLU A 37 -5.69 -10.59 12.72
C GLU A 37 -6.01 -9.09 12.68
N GLN A 38 -7.07 -8.68 13.39
CA GLN A 38 -7.56 -7.30 13.36
C GLN A 38 -7.12 -6.54 14.61
N CYS A 39 -6.56 -5.35 14.42
CA CYS A 39 -6.12 -4.46 15.50
C CYS A 39 -6.57 -3.02 15.25
N ALA A 40 -6.20 -2.10 16.15
CA ALA A 40 -6.31 -0.67 15.88
C ALA A 40 -5.39 -0.30 14.72
N MET A 41 -5.93 0.32 13.68
CA MET A 41 -5.26 0.68 12.45
C MET A 41 -5.37 2.18 12.23
N HIS A 42 -4.22 2.84 12.05
CA HIS A 42 -4.12 4.28 11.81
C HIS A 42 -4.61 4.67 10.40
N ARG A 43 -4.46 3.80 9.41
CA ARG A 43 -4.79 3.96 7.98
C ARG A 43 -3.76 4.74 7.18
N ASP A 44 -3.22 5.82 7.73
CA ASP A 44 -2.26 6.72 7.07
C ASP A 44 -0.96 6.81 7.88
N PHE A 45 -0.44 5.65 8.34
CA PHE A 45 0.80 5.52 9.11
C PHE A 45 2.02 5.54 8.17
N HIS A 46 2.40 6.72 7.72
CA HIS A 46 3.50 6.97 6.80
C HIS A 46 4.39 8.13 7.27
N SER A 47 5.53 8.35 6.63
CA SER A 47 6.55 9.31 7.06
C SER A 47 6.03 10.74 7.28
N ARG A 48 5.02 11.19 6.53
CA ARG A 48 4.47 12.54 6.68
C ARG A 48 3.60 12.72 7.93
N ASN A 49 3.17 11.63 8.55
CA ASN A 49 2.39 11.64 9.79
C ASN A 49 3.21 11.24 11.01
N LEU A 50 4.54 11.20 10.86
CA LEU A 50 5.49 10.98 11.95
C LEU A 50 6.30 12.27 12.16
N MET A 51 6.27 12.78 13.39
CA MET A 51 6.97 14.00 13.78
C MET A 51 8.09 13.65 14.76
N VAL A 52 9.29 14.16 14.49
CA VAL A 52 10.38 14.11 15.48
C VAL A 52 10.18 15.27 16.44
N CYS A 53 10.06 14.96 17.72
CA CYS A 53 9.85 15.90 18.82
C CYS A 53 11.02 15.82 19.79
N GLY A 54 11.35 16.94 20.43
CA GLY A 54 12.44 17.02 21.43
C GLY A 54 13.75 17.52 20.85
N GLU A 55 14.75 17.64 21.74
CA GLU A 55 16.11 18.02 21.38
C GLU A 55 16.95 16.76 21.07
N ARG A 56 18.07 16.93 20.37
CA ARG A 56 18.92 15.84 19.82
C ARG A 56 19.22 14.68 20.78
N GLU A 57 19.29 14.93 22.09
CA GLU A 57 19.59 13.90 23.09
C GLU A 57 18.34 13.20 23.66
N ASN A 58 17.13 13.76 23.39
CA ASN A 58 15.84 13.25 23.84
C ASN A 58 14.80 13.27 22.72
N GLU A 59 15.17 12.79 21.54
CA GLU A 59 14.26 12.68 20.39
C GLU A 59 13.17 11.64 20.66
N ALA A 60 11.93 12.03 20.43
CA ALA A 60 10.78 11.15 20.48
C ALA A 60 10.00 11.24 19.17
N LEU A 61 9.29 10.18 18.80
CA LEU A 61 8.39 10.19 17.67
C LEU A 61 6.96 10.44 18.16
N ALA A 62 6.32 11.45 17.58
CA ALA A 62 4.87 11.66 17.71
C ALA A 62 4.16 11.22 16.44
N VAL A 63 3.03 10.57 16.61
CA VAL A 63 2.14 10.16 15.51
C VAL A 63 0.96 11.13 15.48
N ILE A 64 0.70 11.73 14.32
CA ILE A 64 -0.39 12.67 14.10
C ILE A 64 -1.43 12.09 13.11
N ASP A 65 -2.56 12.74 12.96
CA ASP A 65 -3.63 12.37 12.02
C ASP A 65 -4.33 11.02 12.36
N PHE A 66 -4.48 10.75 13.66
CA PHE A 66 -5.02 9.49 14.19
C PHE A 66 -6.55 9.50 14.43
N GLN A 67 -7.25 10.60 14.13
CA GLN A 67 -8.68 10.74 14.38
C GLN A 67 -9.54 9.79 13.52
N ASP A 68 -8.99 9.29 12.40
CA ASP A 68 -9.65 8.36 11.49
C ASP A 68 -9.27 6.88 11.73
N MET A 69 -8.72 6.56 12.90
CA MET A 69 -8.39 5.19 13.28
C MET A 69 -9.61 4.29 13.28
N VAL A 70 -9.43 3.06 12.80
CA VAL A 70 -10.47 2.03 12.76
C VAL A 70 -9.89 0.67 13.15
N LYS A 71 -10.74 -0.34 13.33
CA LYS A 71 -10.31 -1.72 13.41
C LYS A 71 -9.99 -2.23 12.00
N GLY A 72 -8.80 -2.79 11.81
CA GLY A 72 -8.33 -3.24 10.49
C GLY A 72 -7.17 -4.25 10.56
N PRO A 73 -6.69 -4.72 9.40
CA PRO A 73 -5.67 -5.77 9.32
C PRO A 73 -4.35 -5.33 9.96
N VAL A 74 -3.76 -6.23 10.73
CA VAL A 74 -2.56 -5.97 11.55
C VAL A 74 -1.33 -5.51 10.74
N LEU A 75 -1.24 -5.91 9.48
CA LEU A 75 -0.12 -5.54 8.60
C LEU A 75 -0.32 -4.23 7.84
N TYR A 76 -1.49 -3.58 7.94
CA TYR A 76 -1.82 -2.41 7.10
C TYR A 76 -0.90 -1.21 7.37
N ASP A 77 -0.73 -0.86 8.64
CA ASP A 77 0.11 0.29 9.01
C ASP A 77 1.59 0.00 8.82
N LEU A 78 2.01 -1.26 9.02
CA LEU A 78 3.36 -1.69 8.68
C LEU A 78 3.63 -1.57 7.18
N ALA A 79 2.70 -2.02 6.33
CA ALA A 79 2.78 -1.84 4.88
C ALA A 79 2.84 -0.36 4.49
N SER A 80 2.07 0.50 5.19
CA SER A 80 2.07 1.94 4.99
C SER A 80 3.43 2.59 5.24
N LEU A 81 4.13 2.11 6.26
CA LEU A 81 5.44 2.64 6.67
C LEU A 81 6.57 2.09 5.81
N LEU A 82 6.62 0.77 5.61
CA LEU A 82 7.75 0.12 4.92
C LEU A 82 7.75 0.35 3.40
N PHE A 83 6.57 0.53 2.80
CA PHE A 83 6.37 0.80 1.38
C PHE A 83 5.71 2.17 1.19
N ASP A 84 6.32 3.18 1.83
CA ASP A 84 5.83 4.56 1.83
C ASP A 84 5.83 5.14 0.41
N CYS A 85 4.76 5.84 0.05
CA CYS A 85 4.64 6.52 -1.24
C CYS A 85 5.56 7.74 -1.37
N TYR A 86 6.12 8.24 -0.28
CA TYR A 86 6.91 9.47 -0.23
C TYR A 86 8.41 9.24 0.00
N VAL A 87 8.77 8.15 0.66
CA VAL A 87 10.15 7.78 1.01
C VAL A 87 10.44 6.36 0.53
N VAL A 88 11.60 6.15 -0.04
CA VAL A 88 12.09 4.82 -0.44
C VAL A 88 13.13 4.37 0.57
N LEU A 89 12.88 3.24 1.20
CA LEU A 89 13.87 2.57 2.04
C LEU A 89 14.84 1.77 1.17
N ASP A 90 16.12 1.78 1.51
CA ASP A 90 17.06 0.89 0.84
C ASP A 90 16.75 -0.59 1.16
N LYS A 91 17.19 -1.48 0.28
CA LYS A 91 16.84 -2.90 0.34
C LYS A 91 17.35 -3.58 1.62
N GLU A 92 18.51 -3.20 2.10
CA GLU A 92 19.11 -3.79 3.32
C GLU A 92 18.30 -3.38 4.55
N LEU A 93 18.00 -2.09 4.68
CA LEU A 93 17.18 -1.55 5.76
C LEU A 93 15.77 -2.16 5.73
N LEU A 94 15.14 -2.23 4.55
CA LEU A 94 13.81 -2.84 4.39
C LEU A 94 13.80 -4.30 4.88
N THR A 95 14.83 -5.07 4.54
CA THR A 95 14.96 -6.47 4.99
C THR A 95 15.08 -6.56 6.51
N LYS A 96 15.94 -5.72 7.12
CA LYS A 96 16.10 -5.66 8.59
C LYS A 96 14.81 -5.26 9.29
N LEU A 97 14.09 -4.27 8.77
CA LEU A 97 12.83 -3.81 9.35
C LEU A 97 11.71 -4.85 9.24
N LYS A 98 11.64 -5.60 8.12
CA LYS A 98 10.68 -6.72 7.98
C LYS A 98 10.96 -7.80 9.04
N GLN A 99 12.21 -8.20 9.22
CA GLN A 99 12.57 -9.20 10.22
C GLN A 99 12.25 -8.71 11.64
N TYR A 100 12.63 -7.48 11.97
CA TYR A 100 12.31 -6.86 13.25
C TYR A 100 10.81 -6.80 13.53
N ALA A 101 10.02 -6.41 12.53
CA ALA A 101 8.56 -6.35 12.64
C ALA A 101 7.95 -7.74 12.87
N TYR A 102 8.39 -8.74 12.09
CA TYR A 102 7.93 -10.11 12.27
C TYR A 102 8.18 -10.63 13.69
N ASP A 103 9.41 -10.49 14.19
CA ASP A 103 9.78 -10.93 15.53
C ASP A 103 8.99 -10.19 16.62
N SER A 104 8.80 -8.87 16.45
CA SER A 104 8.02 -8.03 17.37
C SER A 104 6.54 -8.43 17.39
N PHE A 105 5.93 -8.71 16.25
CA PHE A 105 4.54 -9.18 16.18
C PHE A 105 4.38 -10.57 16.82
N LYS A 106 5.30 -11.48 16.57
CA LYS A 106 5.32 -12.81 17.21
C LYS A 106 5.41 -12.69 18.73
N GLN A 107 6.32 -11.86 19.22
CA GLN A 107 6.49 -11.62 20.67
C GLN A 107 5.22 -11.05 21.31
N LYS A 108 4.48 -10.21 20.60
CA LYS A 108 3.22 -9.61 21.07
C LYS A 108 2.00 -10.53 20.88
N GLY A 109 2.20 -11.74 20.38
CA GLY A 109 1.16 -12.75 20.22
C GLY A 109 0.36 -12.66 18.90
N TYR A 110 0.77 -11.81 17.97
CA TYR A 110 0.29 -11.81 16.59
C TYR A 110 1.05 -12.83 15.74
N LEU A 111 0.53 -13.17 14.57
CA LEU A 111 1.16 -14.06 13.59
C LEU A 111 1.54 -15.44 14.16
N LYS A 112 0.77 -15.97 15.12
CA LYS A 112 1.14 -17.15 15.93
C LYS A 112 1.58 -18.35 15.11
N ASN A 113 0.88 -18.65 14.02
CA ASN A 113 1.09 -19.82 13.18
C ASN A 113 1.67 -19.48 11.80
N LYS A 114 2.19 -18.26 11.60
CA LYS A 114 2.74 -17.83 10.31
C LYS A 114 4.26 -17.89 10.31
N SER A 115 4.81 -18.42 9.23
CA SER A 115 6.23 -18.33 8.90
C SER A 115 6.61 -16.90 8.47
N TYR A 116 7.89 -16.62 8.40
CA TYR A 116 8.40 -15.35 7.88
C TYR A 116 8.02 -15.15 6.40
N ASP A 117 8.04 -16.20 5.60
CA ASP A 117 7.66 -16.12 4.19
C ASP A 117 6.17 -15.82 4.00
N GLU A 118 5.28 -16.45 4.80
CA GLU A 118 3.86 -16.12 4.81
C GLU A 118 3.59 -14.68 5.25
N PHE A 119 4.29 -14.20 6.28
CA PHE A 119 4.23 -12.81 6.70
C PHE A 119 4.67 -11.86 5.57
N CYS A 120 5.80 -12.11 4.91
CA CYS A 120 6.28 -11.28 3.80
C CYS A 120 5.30 -11.27 2.62
N TYR A 121 4.71 -12.42 2.30
CA TYR A 121 3.71 -12.55 1.26
C TYR A 121 2.45 -11.73 1.57
N GLU A 122 1.85 -11.89 2.75
CA GLU A 122 0.68 -11.13 3.16
C GLU A 122 0.94 -9.63 3.27
N LEU A 123 2.12 -9.24 3.74
CA LEU A 123 2.57 -7.86 3.80
C LEU A 123 2.65 -7.25 2.40
N THR A 124 3.18 -7.99 1.42
CA THR A 124 3.25 -7.55 0.02
C THR A 124 1.85 -7.36 -0.58
N LEU A 125 0.92 -8.30 -0.36
CA LEU A 125 -0.45 -8.18 -0.83
C LEU A 125 -1.19 -7.00 -0.15
N THR A 126 -0.93 -6.76 1.13
CA THR A 126 -1.49 -5.62 1.86
C THR A 126 -0.95 -4.29 1.32
N SER A 127 0.34 -4.25 0.99
CA SER A 127 0.99 -3.10 0.34
C SER A 127 0.38 -2.84 -1.04
N LEU A 128 0.21 -3.87 -1.85
CA LEU A 128 -0.41 -3.77 -3.18
C LEU A 128 -1.84 -3.20 -3.09
N GLN A 129 -2.66 -3.70 -2.17
CA GLN A 129 -4.00 -3.16 -1.95
C GLN A 129 -3.97 -1.65 -1.66
N ARG A 130 -3.04 -1.22 -0.80
CA ARG A 130 -2.85 0.19 -0.47
C ARG A 130 -2.37 0.99 -1.68
N HIS A 131 -1.39 0.52 -2.43
CA HIS A 131 -0.85 1.22 -3.58
C HIS A 131 -1.89 1.39 -4.70
N VAL A 132 -2.67 0.36 -5.00
CA VAL A 132 -3.80 0.46 -5.95
C VAL A 132 -4.80 1.53 -5.49
N LYS A 133 -5.14 1.57 -4.20
CA LYS A 133 -5.97 2.63 -3.61
C LYS A 133 -5.32 4.01 -3.79
N VAL A 134 -4.01 4.14 -3.50
CA VAL A 134 -3.26 5.41 -3.58
C VAL A 134 -3.20 5.95 -5.01
N LEU A 135 -3.02 5.10 -6.02
CA LEU A 135 -3.09 5.52 -7.43
C LEU A 135 -4.39 6.29 -7.72
N GLY A 136 -5.52 5.76 -7.26
CA GLY A 136 -6.83 6.45 -7.41
C GLY A 136 -6.93 7.71 -6.55
N ILE A 137 -6.42 7.70 -5.33
CA ILE A 137 -6.45 8.86 -4.42
C ILE A 137 -5.64 10.02 -4.99
N PHE A 138 -4.44 9.79 -5.50
CA PHE A 138 -3.59 10.86 -6.04
C PHE A 138 -4.23 11.52 -7.28
N CYS A 139 -4.84 10.72 -8.16
CA CYS A 139 -5.63 11.27 -9.27
C CYS A 139 -6.84 12.08 -8.77
N ARG A 140 -7.56 11.58 -7.76
CA ARG A 140 -8.70 12.30 -7.16
C ARG A 140 -8.27 13.64 -6.57
N LEU A 141 -7.18 13.66 -5.79
CA LEU A 141 -6.65 14.87 -5.18
C LEU A 141 -6.26 15.91 -6.22
N SER A 142 -5.69 15.49 -7.36
CA SER A 142 -5.37 16.39 -8.46
C SER A 142 -6.64 16.90 -9.16
N LEU A 143 -7.51 16.00 -9.63
CA LEU A 143 -8.64 16.34 -10.50
C LEU A 143 -9.78 17.06 -9.74
N ARG A 144 -10.06 16.64 -8.50
CA ARG A 144 -11.15 17.19 -7.71
C ARG A 144 -10.72 18.37 -6.84
N ASP A 145 -9.55 18.24 -6.20
CA ASP A 145 -9.10 19.12 -5.12
C ASP A 145 -7.98 20.09 -5.59
N GLY A 146 -7.53 20.00 -6.86
CA GLY A 146 -6.48 20.86 -7.44
C GLY A 146 -5.07 20.62 -6.86
N LYS A 147 -4.87 19.51 -6.11
CA LYS A 147 -3.62 19.20 -5.41
C LYS A 147 -2.66 18.41 -6.31
N ASN A 148 -2.09 19.06 -7.33
CA ASN A 148 -1.25 18.41 -8.34
C ASN A 148 0.09 17.88 -7.81
N ALA A 149 0.55 18.33 -6.64
CA ALA A 149 1.81 17.92 -6.06
C ALA A 149 1.94 16.41 -5.80
N TYR A 150 0.83 15.69 -5.68
CA TYR A 150 0.81 14.24 -5.50
C TYR A 150 1.11 13.45 -6.79
N LEU A 151 0.90 14.04 -7.96
CA LEU A 151 1.13 13.35 -9.23
C LEU A 151 2.61 12.99 -9.44
N LYS A 152 3.54 13.75 -8.89
CA LYS A 152 5.00 13.47 -8.96
C LYS A 152 5.39 12.14 -8.28
N ASP A 153 4.58 11.65 -7.35
CA ASP A 153 4.83 10.40 -6.62
C ASP A 153 4.21 9.17 -7.33
N LEU A 154 3.35 9.38 -8.36
CA LEU A 154 2.70 8.30 -9.10
C LEU A 154 3.68 7.33 -9.77
N PRO A 155 4.77 7.75 -10.46
CA PRO A 155 5.70 6.81 -11.08
C PRO A 155 6.29 5.81 -10.08
N ARG A 156 6.59 6.24 -8.86
CA ARG A 156 7.06 5.36 -7.78
C ARG A 156 6.01 4.34 -7.37
N VAL A 157 4.77 4.80 -7.15
CA VAL A 157 3.67 3.92 -6.74
C VAL A 157 3.32 2.92 -7.84
N ILE A 158 3.38 3.33 -9.11
CA ILE A 158 3.20 2.44 -10.26
C ILE A 158 4.26 1.31 -10.26
N ASN A 159 5.53 1.66 -10.03
CA ASN A 159 6.61 0.66 -9.93
C ASN A 159 6.38 -0.31 -8.77
N TYR A 160 5.96 0.18 -7.60
CA TYR A 160 5.59 -0.71 -6.49
C TYR A 160 4.48 -1.68 -6.89
N VAL A 161 3.41 -1.20 -7.52
CA VAL A 161 2.30 -2.06 -7.97
C VAL A 161 2.79 -3.13 -8.93
N LEU A 162 3.63 -2.79 -9.91
CA LEU A 162 4.17 -3.74 -10.88
C LEU A 162 5.04 -4.82 -10.21
N ASP A 163 5.89 -4.43 -9.25
CA ASP A 163 6.75 -5.35 -8.52
C ASP A 163 5.93 -6.26 -7.59
N GLU A 164 4.97 -5.70 -6.87
CA GLU A 164 4.12 -6.42 -5.92
C GLU A 164 3.17 -7.41 -6.61
N CYS A 165 2.72 -7.13 -7.83
CA CYS A 165 1.94 -8.06 -8.64
C CYS A 165 2.68 -9.38 -8.94
N ASN A 166 4.02 -9.39 -8.90
CA ASN A 166 4.79 -10.62 -9.09
C ASN A 166 4.68 -11.63 -7.93
N ALA A 167 4.09 -11.22 -6.81
CA ALA A 167 3.92 -12.09 -5.65
C ALA A 167 2.94 -13.25 -5.89
N ASP A 168 1.97 -13.09 -6.80
CA ASP A 168 0.98 -14.12 -7.07
C ASP A 168 0.44 -14.05 -8.51
N LYS A 169 0.37 -15.19 -9.20
CA LYS A 169 -0.14 -15.28 -10.59
C LYS A 169 -1.59 -14.80 -10.76
N ARG A 170 -2.39 -14.81 -9.71
CA ARG A 170 -3.76 -14.25 -9.73
C ARG A 170 -3.78 -12.76 -10.00
N LEU A 171 -2.63 -12.08 -9.86
CA LEU A 171 -2.44 -10.65 -10.10
C LEU A 171 -1.90 -10.33 -11.50
N ASP A 172 -1.59 -11.34 -12.34
CA ASP A 172 -1.04 -11.12 -13.69
C ASP A 172 -1.96 -10.24 -14.54
N LYS A 173 -3.27 -10.38 -14.39
CA LYS A 173 -4.24 -9.55 -15.12
C LYS A 173 -4.26 -8.11 -14.63
N LEU A 174 -4.18 -7.87 -13.33
CA LEU A 174 -4.01 -6.53 -12.76
C LEU A 174 -2.73 -5.89 -13.29
N LYS A 175 -1.62 -6.61 -13.28
CA LYS A 175 -0.34 -6.16 -13.82
C LYS A 175 -0.47 -5.75 -15.29
N THR A 176 -1.08 -6.60 -16.12
CA THR A 176 -1.31 -6.30 -17.55
C THR A 176 -2.15 -5.04 -17.76
N ILE A 177 -3.18 -4.81 -16.94
CA ILE A 177 -4.00 -3.59 -17.01
C ILE A 177 -3.17 -2.36 -16.66
N ILE A 178 -2.33 -2.42 -15.61
CA ILE A 178 -1.43 -1.32 -15.23
C ILE A 178 -0.42 -1.04 -16.35
N GLU A 179 0.22 -2.07 -16.91
CA GLU A 179 1.18 -1.92 -18.02
C GLU A 179 0.54 -1.28 -19.24
N LYS A 180 -0.67 -1.73 -19.62
CA LYS A 180 -1.38 -1.26 -20.81
C LYS A 180 -1.88 0.17 -20.70
N TYR A 181 -2.45 0.53 -19.56
CA TYR A 181 -3.22 1.78 -19.45
C TYR A 181 -2.51 2.86 -18.63
N VAL A 182 -1.60 2.51 -17.72
CA VAL A 182 -1.07 3.44 -16.72
C VAL A 182 0.42 3.76 -16.92
N VAL A 183 1.23 2.78 -17.30
CA VAL A 183 2.68 2.97 -17.49
C VAL A 183 2.95 4.04 -18.56
N GLY A 184 3.83 4.99 -18.23
CA GLY A 184 4.23 6.07 -19.14
C GLY A 184 3.21 7.19 -19.32
N LYS A 185 2.17 7.25 -18.47
CA LYS A 185 1.14 8.31 -18.53
C LYS A 185 1.35 9.44 -17.51
N PHE A 186 2.24 9.24 -16.54
CA PHE A 186 2.57 10.20 -15.48
C PHE A 186 4.06 10.42 -15.33
#